data_d374c5ff21c03c4cf53ad899150a96af
#
_entry.id   d374c5ff21c03c4cf53ad899150a96af
#
_cell.length_a   1.000
_cell.length_b   1.000
_cell.length_c   1.000
_cell.angle_alpha   90.00
_cell.angle_beta   90.00
_cell.angle_gamma   90.00
#
_symmetry.space_group_name_H-M   'P 1'
#
loop_
_entity.id
_entity.type
_entity.pdbx_description
1 polymer ?
#
loop_
_entity_poly.entity_id
_entity_poly.type
_entity_poly.pdbx_seq_one_letter_code
_entity_poly.pdbx_strand_id
1 'polypeptide(L)'
;YTTDAKRLAGQENDRVRQQELLQMAECLEHIQTAPPESMQEAIQLQCLYMLAARAVEIGRIDDYLGEFYRKDLKTGRITHDQAVRLLDNFFTIIETQCGRDTRVIIGGMGREHEKSADEFAMLVMDVLEVRREHFYPQISLRYYKEMNQDIYDRALRILGSGSTFPMLYNDDVNVPAVMRAMDVPKKAAEQYSFFGCGEYMLAAQSIGTPNTALNVAKVLELVLHDGINPATGILSGPLAAGQECKKLQDIICYEELEELLKTYLTFFIEIAGGFEELVYDVDGKEAEFLQFSCLQDDCMTRGRGMLNGGYRYLGGTVETYGNITLSDSME
;
A
#
# COMPACT_ATOMS: atom_id res chain seq x y z
N TYR A 1 24.06 -14.94 -1.18
CA TYR A 1 23.37 -15.05 -2.49
C TYR A 1 24.37 -15.06 -3.66
N THR A 2 25.31 -14.10 -3.78
CA THR A 2 26.32 -14.07 -4.87
C THR A 2 27.10 -15.39 -4.96
N THR A 3 27.64 -15.86 -3.84
CA THR A 3 28.38 -17.13 -3.76
C THR A 3 27.52 -18.32 -4.17
N ASP A 4 26.26 -18.35 -3.75
CA ASP A 4 25.32 -19.41 -4.10
C ASP A 4 24.95 -19.38 -5.59
N ALA A 5 24.71 -18.20 -6.16
CA ALA A 5 24.43 -18.07 -7.58
C ALA A 5 25.61 -18.59 -8.43
N LYS A 6 26.86 -18.21 -8.09
CA LYS A 6 28.06 -18.75 -8.74
C LYS A 6 28.22 -20.26 -8.59
N ARG A 7 27.97 -20.78 -7.39
CA ARG A 7 28.01 -22.23 -7.11
C ARG A 7 26.96 -22.99 -7.94
N LEU A 8 25.73 -22.49 -7.98
CA LEU A 8 24.65 -23.08 -8.77
C LEU A 8 24.95 -23.02 -10.28
N ALA A 9 25.50 -21.91 -10.77
CA ALA A 9 25.93 -21.78 -12.16
C ALA A 9 26.98 -22.81 -12.54
N GLY A 10 27.92 -23.13 -11.62
CA GLY A 10 28.93 -24.15 -11.84
C GLY A 10 28.38 -25.58 -11.86
N GLN A 11 27.17 -25.82 -11.37
CA GLN A 11 26.50 -27.13 -11.35
C GLN A 11 25.41 -27.24 -12.43
N GLU A 12 25.07 -26.14 -13.11
CA GLU A 12 23.99 -26.10 -14.09
C GLU A 12 24.47 -26.60 -15.46
N ASN A 13 23.70 -27.50 -16.06
CA ASN A 13 23.99 -28.08 -17.37
C ASN A 13 23.29 -27.31 -18.52
N ASP A 14 22.17 -26.64 -18.22
CA ASP A 14 21.51 -25.76 -19.18
C ASP A 14 22.31 -24.46 -19.29
N ARG A 15 22.83 -24.19 -20.49
CA ARG A 15 23.65 -23.01 -20.76
C ARG A 15 22.89 -21.69 -20.57
N VAL A 16 21.58 -21.67 -20.87
CA VAL A 16 20.76 -20.48 -20.69
C VAL A 16 20.62 -20.21 -19.20
N ARG A 17 20.25 -21.21 -18.44
CA ARG A 17 20.09 -21.09 -16.99
C ARG A 17 21.43 -20.78 -16.29
N GLN A 18 22.51 -21.37 -16.74
CA GLN A 18 23.86 -21.06 -16.24
C GLN A 18 24.18 -19.58 -16.42
N GLN A 19 23.90 -19.01 -17.62
CA GLN A 19 24.14 -17.61 -17.92
C GLN A 19 23.26 -16.69 -17.07
N GLU A 20 21.99 -17.03 -16.84
CA GLU A 20 21.10 -16.28 -15.93
C GLU A 20 21.63 -16.21 -14.50
N LEU A 21 22.14 -17.34 -13.98
CA LEU A 21 22.72 -17.41 -12.64
C LEU A 21 24.01 -16.57 -12.52
N LEU A 22 24.83 -16.54 -13.57
CA LEU A 22 26.03 -15.69 -13.63
C LEU A 22 25.65 -14.21 -13.66
N GLN A 23 24.69 -13.82 -14.50
CA GLN A 23 24.17 -12.45 -14.52
C GLN A 23 23.59 -12.02 -13.18
N MET A 24 22.83 -12.90 -12.51
CA MET A 24 22.35 -12.64 -11.15
C MET A 24 23.52 -12.40 -10.18
N ALA A 25 24.58 -13.21 -10.27
CA ALA A 25 25.75 -13.04 -9.41
C ALA A 25 26.47 -11.70 -9.67
N GLU A 26 26.60 -11.29 -10.94
CA GLU A 26 27.18 -9.99 -11.32
C GLU A 26 26.34 -8.83 -10.78
N CYS A 27 25.01 -8.86 -10.97
CA CYS A 27 24.10 -7.87 -10.40
C CYS A 27 24.25 -7.77 -8.87
N LEU A 28 24.27 -8.90 -8.19
CA LEU A 28 24.43 -8.98 -6.73
C LEU A 28 25.78 -8.44 -6.26
N GLU A 29 26.85 -8.63 -7.02
CA GLU A 29 28.16 -8.04 -6.71
C GLU A 29 28.16 -6.52 -6.88
N HIS A 30 27.59 -6.02 -7.97
CA HIS A 30 27.54 -4.59 -8.24
C HIS A 30 26.74 -3.82 -7.17
N ILE A 31 25.53 -4.25 -6.87
CA ILE A 31 24.64 -3.54 -5.92
C ILE A 31 25.10 -3.61 -4.45
N GLN A 32 26.14 -4.37 -4.12
CA GLN A 32 26.73 -4.33 -2.77
C GLN A 32 27.47 -3.03 -2.49
N THR A 33 27.99 -2.37 -3.50
CA THR A 33 28.92 -1.23 -3.35
C THR A 33 28.54 -0.03 -4.20
N ALA A 34 27.59 -0.19 -5.13
CA ALA A 34 27.16 0.85 -6.04
C ALA A 34 25.63 0.87 -6.20
N PRO A 35 25.03 2.02 -6.53
CA PRO A 35 23.62 2.07 -6.87
C PRO A 35 23.32 1.27 -8.14
N PRO A 36 22.10 0.76 -8.33
CA PRO A 36 21.73 0.03 -9.54
C PRO A 36 21.85 0.91 -10.78
N GLU A 37 22.30 0.34 -11.88
CA GLU A 37 22.46 0.98 -13.20
C GLU A 37 21.51 0.41 -14.26
N SER A 38 20.86 -0.70 -13.99
CA SER A 38 19.95 -1.41 -14.88
C SER A 38 18.64 -1.79 -14.21
N MET A 39 17.62 -2.09 -15.01
CA MET A 39 16.33 -2.58 -14.53
C MET A 39 16.50 -3.88 -13.72
N GLN A 40 17.36 -4.80 -14.18
CA GLN A 40 17.61 -6.05 -13.48
C GLN A 40 18.24 -5.82 -12.10
N GLU A 41 19.21 -4.94 -11.99
CA GLU A 41 19.87 -4.58 -10.72
C GLU A 41 18.88 -3.88 -9.77
N ALA A 42 18.06 -2.95 -10.28
CA ALA A 42 17.06 -2.26 -9.48
C ALA A 42 16.01 -3.24 -8.92
N ILE A 43 15.50 -4.16 -9.74
CA ILE A 43 14.59 -5.22 -9.29
C ILE A 43 15.28 -6.16 -8.30
N GLN A 44 16.54 -6.54 -8.53
CA GLN A 44 17.29 -7.41 -7.62
C GLN A 44 17.50 -6.77 -6.26
N LEU A 45 17.81 -5.46 -6.21
CA LEU A 45 17.91 -4.70 -4.97
C LEU A 45 16.56 -4.65 -4.24
N GLN A 46 15.48 -4.39 -4.97
CA GLN A 46 14.12 -4.40 -4.42
C GLN A 46 13.76 -5.77 -3.82
N CYS A 47 14.06 -6.87 -4.53
CA CYS A 47 13.85 -8.22 -4.02
C CYS A 47 14.61 -8.48 -2.72
N LEU A 48 15.89 -8.10 -2.66
CA LEU A 48 16.69 -8.26 -1.45
C LEU A 48 16.13 -7.46 -0.27
N TYR A 49 15.72 -6.22 -0.53
CA TYR A 49 15.12 -5.38 0.50
C TYR A 49 13.82 -5.99 1.02
N MET A 50 12.93 -6.42 0.14
CA MET A 50 11.65 -7.05 0.51
C MET A 50 11.87 -8.32 1.36
N LEU A 51 12.80 -9.18 0.97
CA LEU A 51 13.11 -10.40 1.70
C LEU A 51 13.74 -10.11 3.07
N ALA A 52 14.62 -9.12 3.17
CA ALA A 52 15.30 -8.76 4.40
C ALA A 52 14.40 -8.01 5.38
N ALA A 53 13.62 -7.05 4.87
CA ALA A 53 12.77 -6.18 5.67
C ALA A 53 11.33 -6.72 5.85
N ARG A 54 10.97 -7.78 5.11
CA ARG A 54 9.60 -8.28 4.96
C ARG A 54 8.61 -7.17 4.54
N ALA A 55 9.09 -6.24 3.73
CA ALA A 55 8.26 -5.17 3.19
C ALA A 55 7.29 -5.75 2.15
N VAL A 56 6.02 -5.43 2.30
CA VAL A 56 4.94 -5.90 1.42
C VAL A 56 4.42 -4.81 0.49
N GLU A 57 4.70 -3.55 0.80
CA GLU A 57 4.28 -2.42 -0.01
C GLU A 57 5.43 -1.97 -0.92
N ILE A 58 5.18 -1.94 -2.22
CA ILE A 58 6.19 -1.66 -3.25
C ILE A 58 6.05 -0.24 -3.78
N GLY A 59 4.88 0.36 -3.59
CA GLY A 59 4.63 1.73 -4.01
C GLY A 59 4.51 1.90 -5.53
N ARG A 60 4.93 3.06 -6.03
CA ARG A 60 4.79 3.48 -7.44
C ARG A 60 5.94 2.93 -8.28
N ILE A 61 5.83 1.67 -8.68
CA ILE A 61 6.89 0.93 -9.38
C ILE A 61 7.28 1.56 -10.73
N ASP A 62 6.34 2.17 -11.42
CA ASP A 62 6.55 2.84 -12.69
C ASP A 62 7.43 4.10 -12.56
N ASP A 63 7.31 4.82 -11.46
CA ASP A 63 8.05 6.04 -11.21
C ASP A 63 9.54 5.75 -10.96
N TYR A 64 9.87 4.77 -10.13
CA TYR A 64 11.27 4.47 -9.80
C TYR A 64 11.94 3.44 -10.72
N LEU A 65 11.24 2.59 -11.47
CA LEU A 65 11.81 1.65 -12.43
C LEU A 65 11.77 2.14 -13.89
N GLY A 66 10.92 3.11 -14.21
CA GLY A 66 10.68 3.56 -15.58
C GLY A 66 11.95 4.02 -16.31
N GLU A 67 12.80 4.81 -15.66
CA GLU A 67 14.03 5.30 -16.28
C GLU A 67 15.06 4.17 -16.53
N PHE A 68 15.15 3.17 -15.64
CA PHE A 68 16.00 1.99 -15.86
C PHE A 68 15.53 1.19 -17.06
N TYR A 69 14.23 0.89 -17.13
CA TYR A 69 13.62 0.17 -18.25
C TYR A 69 13.88 0.89 -19.59
N ARG A 70 13.59 2.17 -19.64
CA ARG A 70 13.78 2.99 -20.85
C ARG A 70 15.23 3.08 -21.28
N LYS A 71 16.17 3.25 -20.34
CA LYS A 71 17.62 3.25 -20.59
C LYS A 71 18.07 1.91 -21.18
N ASP A 72 17.65 0.80 -20.57
CA ASP A 72 18.07 -0.53 -20.99
C ASP A 72 17.50 -0.91 -22.36
N LEU A 73 16.26 -0.53 -22.68
CA LEU A 73 15.71 -0.68 -24.03
C LEU A 73 16.51 0.12 -25.07
N LYS A 74 16.81 1.39 -24.80
CA LYS A 74 17.55 2.26 -25.72
C LYS A 74 18.97 1.76 -25.98
N THR A 75 19.61 1.19 -24.99
CA THR A 75 21.00 0.67 -25.12
C THR A 75 21.04 -0.76 -25.66
N GLY A 76 19.89 -1.40 -25.85
CA GLY A 76 19.81 -2.80 -26.27
C GLY A 76 20.26 -3.79 -25.18
N ARG A 77 20.36 -3.34 -23.93
CA ARG A 77 20.70 -4.21 -22.78
C ARG A 77 19.60 -5.25 -22.51
N ILE A 78 18.35 -4.85 -22.71
CA ILE A 78 17.18 -5.72 -22.57
C ILE A 78 16.23 -5.52 -23.75
N THR A 79 15.55 -6.57 -24.18
CA THR A 79 14.42 -6.48 -25.11
C THR A 79 13.11 -6.35 -24.30
N HIS A 80 12.03 -5.90 -24.98
CA HIS A 80 10.73 -5.83 -24.34
C HIS A 80 10.28 -7.18 -23.77
N ASP A 81 10.40 -8.27 -24.53
CA ASP A 81 10.03 -9.62 -24.07
C ASP A 81 10.87 -10.09 -22.87
N GLN A 82 12.14 -9.68 -22.81
CA GLN A 82 12.99 -9.97 -21.64
C GLN A 82 12.53 -9.16 -20.42
N ALA A 83 12.12 -7.90 -20.61
CA ALA A 83 11.58 -7.07 -19.54
C ALA A 83 10.25 -7.62 -19.00
N VAL A 84 9.35 -8.08 -19.88
CA VAL A 84 8.10 -8.77 -19.48
C VAL A 84 8.43 -9.98 -18.61
N ARG A 85 9.34 -10.86 -19.04
CA ARG A 85 9.73 -12.05 -18.24
C ARG A 85 10.39 -11.68 -16.92
N LEU A 86 11.24 -10.66 -16.91
CA LEU A 86 11.89 -10.21 -15.68
C LEU A 86 10.88 -9.68 -14.66
N LEU A 87 9.92 -8.88 -15.10
CA LEU A 87 8.88 -8.32 -14.25
C LEU A 87 7.88 -9.41 -13.80
N ASP A 88 7.53 -10.35 -14.67
CA ASP A 88 6.69 -11.50 -14.30
C ASP A 88 7.36 -12.39 -13.24
N ASN A 89 8.65 -12.64 -13.38
CA ASN A 89 9.44 -13.36 -12.36
C ASN A 89 9.46 -12.59 -11.03
N PHE A 90 9.62 -11.26 -11.08
CA PHE A 90 9.56 -10.42 -9.88
C PHE A 90 8.20 -10.54 -9.18
N PHE A 91 7.12 -10.46 -9.93
CA PHE A 91 5.77 -10.63 -9.38
C PHE A 91 5.54 -12.04 -8.82
N THR A 92 6.15 -13.06 -9.43
CA THR A 92 6.11 -14.43 -8.90
C THR A 92 6.87 -14.56 -7.57
N ILE A 93 8.00 -13.87 -7.41
CA ILE A 93 8.72 -13.81 -6.12
C ILE A 93 7.85 -13.13 -5.07
N ILE A 94 7.20 -12.02 -5.41
CA ILE A 94 6.28 -11.32 -4.51
C ILE A 94 5.17 -12.27 -4.06
N GLU A 95 4.49 -12.91 -4.99
CA GLU A 95 3.38 -13.82 -4.72
C GLU A 95 3.79 -15.01 -3.83
N THR A 96 4.97 -15.55 -4.04
CA THR A 96 5.42 -16.78 -3.35
C THR A 96 6.19 -16.54 -2.06
N GLN A 97 6.87 -15.39 -1.92
CA GLN A 97 7.80 -15.15 -0.82
C GLN A 97 7.39 -14.00 0.12
N CYS A 98 6.65 -13.01 -0.38
CA CYS A 98 6.35 -11.81 0.41
C CYS A 98 4.99 -11.87 1.11
N GLY A 99 4.16 -12.84 0.78
CA GLY A 99 2.87 -13.05 1.42
C GLY A 99 1.73 -12.28 0.75
N ARG A 100 0.61 -12.23 1.47
CA ARG A 100 -0.64 -11.62 1.01
C ARG A 100 -0.58 -10.11 1.16
N ASP A 101 -1.45 -9.41 0.44
CA ASP A 101 -1.67 -7.96 0.50
C ASP A 101 -0.55 -7.09 -0.07
N THR A 102 0.41 -7.69 -0.80
CA THR A 102 1.45 -6.91 -1.50
C THR A 102 0.82 -6.10 -2.62
N ARG A 103 1.06 -4.78 -2.59
CA ARG A 103 0.51 -3.84 -3.56
C ARG A 103 1.58 -3.18 -4.42
N VAL A 104 1.24 -3.02 -5.71
CA VAL A 104 2.01 -2.29 -6.70
C VAL A 104 1.13 -1.18 -7.28
N ILE A 105 1.65 0.03 -7.35
CA ILE A 105 0.94 1.19 -7.89
C ILE A 105 1.62 1.63 -9.18
N ILE A 106 0.81 1.99 -10.17
CA ILE A 106 1.24 2.60 -11.43
C ILE A 106 0.36 3.82 -11.76
N GLY A 107 0.85 4.69 -12.60
CA GLY A 107 0.14 5.90 -13.03
C GLY A 107 0.07 6.99 -11.97
N GLY A 108 -0.86 7.90 -12.16
CA GLY A 108 -1.15 9.01 -11.25
C GLY A 108 -0.35 10.27 -11.47
N MET A 109 -0.80 11.35 -10.83
CA MET A 109 -0.15 12.66 -10.83
C MET A 109 1.16 12.64 -10.03
N GLY A 110 2.06 13.61 -10.30
CA GLY A 110 3.25 13.88 -9.48
C GLY A 110 4.41 12.90 -9.69
N ARG A 111 4.43 12.14 -10.81
CA ARG A 111 5.59 11.33 -11.22
C ARG A 111 6.71 12.23 -11.76
N GLU A 112 7.94 11.92 -11.41
CA GLU A 112 9.09 12.76 -11.79
C GLU A 112 9.39 12.66 -13.31
N HIS A 113 9.30 11.46 -13.87
CA HIS A 113 9.61 11.15 -15.27
C HIS A 113 8.41 10.50 -15.96
N GLU A 114 7.33 11.26 -16.15
CA GLU A 114 6.02 10.74 -16.59
C GLU A 114 6.12 9.86 -17.85
N LYS A 115 6.93 10.24 -18.84
CA LYS A 115 7.05 9.47 -20.08
C LYS A 115 7.64 8.07 -19.88
N SER A 116 8.69 7.93 -19.09
CA SER A 116 9.28 6.62 -18.80
C SER A 116 8.44 5.80 -17.86
N ALA A 117 7.75 6.46 -16.93
CA ALA A 117 6.77 5.83 -16.06
C ALA A 117 5.56 5.28 -16.86
N ASP A 118 5.07 6.02 -17.87
CA ASP A 118 4.02 5.54 -18.78
C ASP A 118 4.48 4.32 -19.59
N GLU A 119 5.70 4.36 -20.14
CA GLU A 119 6.28 3.20 -20.85
C GLU A 119 6.37 1.97 -19.93
N PHE A 120 6.74 2.17 -18.67
CA PHE A 120 6.76 1.09 -17.67
C PHE A 120 5.37 0.63 -17.23
N ALA A 121 4.43 1.55 -17.08
CA ALA A 121 3.03 1.19 -16.78
C ALA A 121 2.43 0.29 -17.88
N MET A 122 2.76 0.55 -19.15
CA MET A 122 2.36 -0.34 -20.24
C MET A 122 3.02 -1.70 -20.15
N LEU A 123 4.29 -1.80 -19.74
CA LEU A 123 4.96 -3.07 -19.47
C LEU A 123 4.24 -3.86 -18.34
N VAL A 124 3.80 -3.17 -17.28
CA VAL A 124 3.00 -3.81 -16.21
C VAL A 124 1.69 -4.34 -16.76
N MET A 125 1.02 -3.61 -17.67
CA MET A 125 -0.21 -4.09 -18.32
C MET A 125 0.04 -5.34 -19.18
N ASP A 126 1.19 -5.43 -19.88
CA ASP A 126 1.56 -6.63 -20.63
C ASP A 126 1.73 -7.84 -19.71
N VAL A 127 2.35 -7.65 -18.55
CA VAL A 127 2.49 -8.71 -17.53
C VAL A 127 1.12 -9.10 -16.95
N LEU A 128 0.23 -8.15 -16.69
CA LEU A 128 -1.13 -8.44 -16.21
C LEU A 128 -1.94 -9.30 -17.19
N GLU A 129 -1.79 -9.09 -18.49
CA GLU A 129 -2.47 -9.92 -19.50
C GLU A 129 -2.00 -11.37 -19.49
N VAL A 130 -0.72 -11.60 -19.15
CA VAL A 130 -0.16 -12.96 -18.98
C VAL A 130 -0.63 -13.57 -17.66
N ARG A 131 -0.72 -12.78 -16.59
CA ARG A 131 -1.01 -13.21 -15.21
C ARG A 131 -2.50 -13.14 -14.83
N ARG A 132 -3.43 -13.29 -15.73
CA ARG A 132 -4.88 -13.08 -15.49
C ARG A 132 -5.47 -13.81 -14.29
N GLU A 133 -4.92 -14.98 -13.93
CA GLU A 133 -5.40 -15.83 -12.84
C GLU A 133 -4.62 -15.61 -11.53
N HIS A 134 -3.65 -14.70 -11.52
CA HIS A 134 -2.84 -14.40 -10.33
C HIS A 134 -3.44 -13.22 -9.57
N PHE A 135 -3.42 -13.31 -8.24
CA PHE A 135 -3.97 -12.27 -7.36
C PHE A 135 -2.90 -11.35 -6.78
N TYR A 136 -1.63 -11.72 -6.85
CA TYR A 136 -0.53 -10.96 -6.27
C TYR A 136 0.61 -10.74 -7.27
N PRO A 137 1.25 -9.56 -7.17
CA PRO A 137 0.85 -8.40 -6.36
C PRO A 137 -0.48 -7.81 -6.83
N GLN A 138 -1.20 -7.16 -5.91
CA GLN A 138 -2.40 -6.38 -6.24
C GLN A 138 -1.99 -5.13 -7.02
N ILE A 139 -2.31 -5.05 -8.28
CA ILE A 139 -1.98 -3.89 -9.12
C ILE A 139 -3.06 -2.83 -8.98
N SER A 140 -2.65 -1.59 -8.77
CA SER A 140 -3.51 -0.41 -8.70
C SER A 140 -3.08 0.61 -9.73
N LEU A 141 -4.02 1.06 -10.56
CA LEU A 141 -3.82 2.17 -11.48
C LEU A 141 -4.40 3.45 -10.87
N ARG A 142 -3.56 4.42 -10.61
CA ARG A 142 -3.97 5.79 -10.36
C ARG A 142 -4.16 6.49 -11.70
N TYR A 143 -5.36 7.01 -11.95
CA TYR A 143 -5.70 7.66 -13.21
C TYR A 143 -6.24 9.08 -12.99
N TYR A 144 -6.12 9.92 -14.00
CA TYR A 144 -6.65 11.28 -14.05
C TYR A 144 -6.95 11.67 -15.50
N LYS A 145 -7.71 12.73 -15.68
CA LYS A 145 -8.27 13.10 -16.98
C LYS A 145 -7.22 13.33 -18.06
N GLU A 146 -6.12 13.98 -17.73
CA GLU A 146 -5.03 14.35 -18.67
C GLU A 146 -3.97 13.27 -18.85
N MET A 147 -4.09 12.11 -18.19
CA MET A 147 -3.11 11.02 -18.33
C MET A 147 -3.08 10.45 -19.75
N ASN A 148 -2.05 9.66 -20.04
CA ASN A 148 -1.97 8.86 -21.25
C ASN A 148 -3.17 7.90 -21.33
N GLN A 149 -4.09 8.17 -22.26
CA GLN A 149 -5.34 7.42 -22.38
C GLN A 149 -5.13 5.96 -22.81
N ASP A 150 -4.03 5.63 -23.49
CA ASP A 150 -3.73 4.25 -23.89
C ASP A 150 -3.58 3.32 -22.67
N ILE A 151 -3.04 3.85 -21.56
CA ILE A 151 -2.91 3.10 -20.30
C ILE A 151 -4.29 2.84 -19.70
N TYR A 152 -5.13 3.86 -19.63
CA TYR A 152 -6.49 3.74 -19.09
C TYR A 152 -7.35 2.78 -19.92
N ASP A 153 -7.34 2.94 -21.24
CA ASP A 153 -8.07 2.06 -22.17
C ASP A 153 -7.57 0.60 -22.08
N ARG A 154 -6.27 0.41 -21.89
CA ARG A 154 -5.68 -0.92 -21.69
C ARG A 154 -6.18 -1.55 -20.39
N ALA A 155 -6.18 -0.79 -19.31
CA ALA A 155 -6.70 -1.22 -18.01
C ALA A 155 -8.17 -1.66 -18.11
N LEU A 156 -9.02 -0.86 -18.77
CA LEU A 156 -10.43 -1.21 -18.98
C LEU A 156 -10.61 -2.49 -19.82
N ARG A 157 -9.79 -2.71 -20.84
CA ARG A 157 -9.82 -3.97 -21.61
C ARG A 157 -9.44 -5.19 -20.77
N ILE A 158 -8.41 -5.06 -19.93
CA ILE A 158 -7.97 -6.12 -19.02
C ILE A 158 -9.11 -6.45 -18.03
N LEU A 159 -9.70 -5.45 -17.38
CA LEU A 159 -10.84 -5.62 -16.47
C LEU A 159 -12.06 -6.23 -17.21
N GLY A 160 -12.38 -5.74 -18.40
CA GLY A 160 -13.46 -6.26 -19.23
C GLY A 160 -13.27 -7.71 -19.68
N SER A 161 -12.04 -8.23 -19.65
CA SER A 161 -11.73 -9.64 -19.91
C SER A 161 -11.92 -10.57 -18.69
N GLY A 162 -12.38 -10.02 -17.55
CA GLY A 162 -12.63 -10.76 -16.31
C GLY A 162 -11.47 -10.77 -15.31
N SER A 163 -10.42 -9.96 -15.53
CA SER A 163 -9.34 -9.79 -14.53
C SER A 163 -9.84 -9.01 -13.32
N THR A 164 -9.33 -9.35 -12.13
CA THR A 164 -9.58 -8.60 -10.90
C THR A 164 -8.81 -7.27 -10.86
N PHE A 165 -7.67 -7.19 -11.51
CA PHE A 165 -6.77 -6.04 -11.52
C PHE A 165 -6.60 -5.45 -12.93
N PRO A 166 -6.22 -4.15 -13.01
CA PRO A 166 -5.87 -3.25 -11.92
C PRO A 166 -7.09 -2.67 -11.19
N MET A 167 -6.95 -2.39 -9.89
CA MET A 167 -7.89 -1.52 -9.17
C MET A 167 -7.72 -0.07 -9.65
N LEU A 168 -8.82 0.68 -9.76
CA LEU A 168 -8.81 2.02 -10.33
C LEU A 168 -8.98 3.09 -9.24
N TYR A 169 -8.07 4.06 -9.19
CA TYR A 169 -8.09 5.19 -8.26
C TYR A 169 -8.03 6.51 -9.01
N ASN A 170 -9.06 7.35 -8.86
CA ASN A 170 -9.18 8.62 -9.57
C ASN A 170 -8.45 9.74 -8.83
N ASP A 171 -7.33 10.21 -9.37
CA ASP A 171 -6.54 11.30 -8.77
C ASP A 171 -7.23 12.65 -8.81
N ASP A 172 -8.13 12.91 -9.77
CA ASP A 172 -8.92 14.15 -9.80
C ASP A 172 -9.83 14.29 -8.58
N VAL A 173 -10.19 13.16 -7.95
CA VAL A 173 -10.98 13.10 -6.72
C VAL A 173 -10.08 12.91 -5.50
N ASN A 174 -9.13 11.98 -5.57
CA ASN A 174 -8.33 11.56 -4.43
C ASN A 174 -7.30 12.61 -4.00
N VAL A 175 -6.61 13.25 -4.95
CA VAL A 175 -5.62 14.29 -4.59
C VAL A 175 -6.27 15.44 -3.83
N PRO A 176 -7.38 16.05 -4.28
CA PRO A 176 -8.08 17.06 -3.49
C PRO A 176 -8.62 16.55 -2.13
N ALA A 177 -9.02 15.29 -2.06
CA ALA A 177 -9.49 14.67 -0.82
C ALA A 177 -8.36 14.54 0.21
N VAL A 178 -7.21 14.03 -0.21
CA VAL A 178 -5.99 13.90 0.62
C VAL A 178 -5.51 15.28 1.09
N MET A 179 -5.51 16.29 0.19
CA MET A 179 -5.17 17.67 0.59
C MET A 179 -6.02 18.16 1.75
N ARG A 180 -7.34 17.93 1.71
CA ARG A 180 -8.25 18.36 2.76
C ARG A 180 -8.15 17.52 4.02
N ALA A 181 -8.07 16.20 3.87
CA ALA A 181 -8.10 15.29 5.02
C ALA A 181 -6.81 15.35 5.85
N MET A 182 -5.65 15.52 5.20
CA MET A 182 -4.35 15.52 5.85
C MET A 182 -3.76 16.94 6.02
N ASP A 183 -4.48 17.98 5.56
CA ASP A 183 -4.00 19.37 5.56
C ASP A 183 -2.61 19.53 4.94
N VAL A 184 -2.43 18.98 3.73
CA VAL A 184 -1.14 18.96 3.04
C VAL A 184 -1.21 19.71 1.69
N PRO A 185 -0.08 20.26 1.20
CA PRO A 185 -0.04 20.90 -0.09
C PRO A 185 -0.21 19.88 -1.23
N LYS A 186 -0.71 20.34 -2.40
CA LYS A 186 -0.97 19.49 -3.58
C LYS A 186 0.21 18.57 -3.92
N LYS A 187 1.44 19.11 -3.94
CA LYS A 187 2.66 18.33 -4.25
C LYS A 187 2.87 17.13 -3.31
N ALA A 188 2.55 17.27 -2.03
CA ALA A 188 2.60 16.18 -1.07
C ALA A 188 1.41 15.22 -1.29
N ALA A 189 0.20 15.74 -1.51
CA ALA A 189 -0.97 14.93 -1.79
C ALA A 189 -0.83 14.08 -3.06
N GLU A 190 -0.17 14.60 -4.10
CA GLU A 190 0.14 13.84 -5.32
C GLU A 190 1.03 12.61 -5.06
N GLN A 191 1.74 12.57 -3.94
CA GLN A 191 2.55 11.43 -3.51
C GLN A 191 1.77 10.43 -2.66
N TYR A 192 0.42 10.54 -2.60
CA TYR A 192 -0.34 9.54 -1.88
C TYR A 192 -0.10 8.14 -2.45
N SER A 193 -0.01 7.21 -1.56
CA SER A 193 0.09 5.79 -1.82
C SER A 193 -0.95 5.10 -0.95
N PHE A 194 -1.14 3.82 -1.13
CA PHE A 194 -1.98 3.03 -0.25
C PHE A 194 -1.30 1.71 0.06
N PHE A 195 -1.60 1.22 1.24
CA PHE A 195 -1.15 -0.09 1.69
C PHE A 195 -2.38 -0.94 2.07
N GLY A 196 -2.15 -2.21 2.35
CA GLY A 196 -3.23 -3.12 2.74
C GLY A 196 -4.42 -3.10 1.79
N CYS A 197 -5.61 -2.86 2.30
CA CYS A 197 -6.86 -2.85 1.54
C CYS A 197 -7.18 -1.52 0.84
N GLY A 198 -6.30 -0.53 0.94
CA GLY A 198 -6.43 0.78 0.30
C GLY A 198 -6.32 1.96 1.26
N GLU A 199 -5.71 1.76 2.41
CA GLU A 199 -5.43 2.79 3.40
C GLU A 199 -4.41 3.79 2.86
N TYR A 200 -4.71 5.09 3.04
CA TYR A 200 -3.91 6.17 2.48
C TYR A 200 -2.70 6.52 3.33
N MET A 201 -1.57 6.71 2.66
CA MET A 201 -0.37 7.32 3.23
C MET A 201 0.30 8.24 2.19
N LEU A 202 1.24 9.06 2.62
CA LEU A 202 2.10 9.86 1.75
C LEU A 202 3.47 9.17 1.63
N ALA A 203 3.80 8.70 0.44
CA ALA A 203 5.02 7.94 0.19
C ALA A 203 6.26 8.67 0.72
N ALA A 204 7.07 7.97 1.52
CA ALA A 204 8.27 8.47 2.20
C ALA A 204 8.05 9.65 3.19
N GLN A 205 6.82 10.13 3.38
CA GLN A 205 6.51 11.32 4.18
C GLN A 205 5.55 11.05 5.35
N SER A 206 4.83 9.94 5.31
CA SER A 206 3.97 9.46 6.40
C SER A 206 3.96 7.94 6.43
N ILE A 207 3.36 7.38 7.47
CA ILE A 207 3.13 5.93 7.62
C ILE A 207 1.65 5.66 7.81
N GLY A 208 1.17 4.49 7.37
CA GLY A 208 -0.20 4.05 7.60
C GLY A 208 -0.43 3.28 8.91
N THR A 209 0.61 3.10 9.70
CA THR A 209 0.60 2.47 11.03
C THR A 209 0.66 3.55 12.11
N PRO A 210 0.03 3.42 13.31
CA PRO A 210 -0.81 2.29 13.75
C PRO A 210 -2.09 2.12 12.93
N ASN A 211 -2.68 0.92 13.01
CA ASN A 211 -3.93 0.60 12.33
C ASN A 211 -4.93 0.03 13.35
N THR A 212 -6.09 0.65 13.44
CA THR A 212 -7.19 0.24 14.30
C THR A 212 -8.42 -0.08 13.47
N ALA A 213 -9.08 -1.20 13.76
CA ALA A 213 -10.30 -1.60 13.05
C ALA A 213 -11.55 -1.39 13.91
N LEU A 214 -12.56 -0.70 13.38
CA LEU A 214 -13.84 -0.44 14.01
C LEU A 214 -14.98 -1.13 13.26
N ASN A 215 -15.64 -2.09 13.88
CA ASN A 215 -16.83 -2.71 13.31
C ASN A 215 -18.08 -1.85 13.62
N VAL A 216 -18.47 -1.00 12.67
CA VAL A 216 -19.57 -0.05 12.85
C VAL A 216 -20.94 -0.73 12.92
N ALA A 217 -21.12 -1.89 12.28
CA ALA A 217 -22.35 -2.69 12.42
C ALA A 217 -22.49 -3.24 13.87
N LYS A 218 -21.35 -3.61 14.50
CA LYS A 218 -21.34 -3.99 15.92
C LYS A 218 -21.64 -2.82 16.84
N VAL A 219 -21.25 -1.61 16.47
CA VAL A 219 -21.63 -0.41 17.21
C VAL A 219 -23.14 -0.21 17.20
N LEU A 220 -23.79 -0.37 16.03
CA LEU A 220 -25.27 -0.33 15.96
C LEU A 220 -25.90 -1.43 16.82
N GLU A 221 -25.37 -2.64 16.78
CA GLU A 221 -25.88 -3.74 17.64
C GLU A 221 -25.80 -3.38 19.13
N LEU A 222 -24.73 -2.73 19.58
CA LEU A 222 -24.63 -2.24 20.96
C LEU A 222 -25.66 -1.15 21.27
N VAL A 223 -25.91 -0.23 20.34
CA VAL A 223 -26.97 0.79 20.47
C VAL A 223 -28.34 0.13 20.68
N LEU A 224 -28.68 -0.87 19.84
CA LEU A 224 -29.96 -1.60 19.88
C LEU A 224 -30.11 -2.49 21.10
N HIS A 225 -29.05 -2.70 21.88
CA HIS A 225 -29.07 -3.52 23.11
C HIS A 225 -28.64 -2.73 24.35
N ASP A 226 -28.84 -1.41 24.35
CA ASP A 226 -28.50 -0.51 25.47
C ASP A 226 -27.05 -0.71 25.98
N GLY A 227 -26.11 -0.90 25.05
CA GLY A 227 -24.69 -1.12 25.32
C GLY A 227 -24.31 -2.56 25.71
N ILE A 228 -25.24 -3.46 25.85
CA ILE A 228 -24.96 -4.86 26.20
C ILE A 228 -24.58 -5.62 24.92
N ASN A 229 -23.40 -6.20 24.90
CA ASN A 229 -23.01 -7.09 23.80
C ASN A 229 -23.80 -8.40 23.90
N PRO A 230 -24.71 -8.72 22.95
CA PRO A 230 -25.57 -9.88 23.06
C PRO A 230 -24.82 -11.22 23.01
N ALA A 231 -23.63 -11.26 22.41
CA ALA A 231 -22.79 -12.45 22.34
C ALA A 231 -22.08 -12.79 23.66
N THR A 232 -21.79 -11.78 24.49
CA THR A 232 -20.98 -11.94 25.72
C THR A 232 -21.71 -11.54 26.99
N GLY A 233 -22.82 -10.79 26.89
CA GLY A 233 -23.52 -10.19 28.03
C GLY A 233 -22.78 -9.03 28.70
N ILE A 234 -21.66 -8.57 28.11
CA ILE A 234 -20.81 -7.51 28.68
C ILE A 234 -21.33 -6.14 28.25
N LEU A 235 -21.51 -5.24 29.23
CA LEU A 235 -21.79 -3.82 28.98
C LEU A 235 -20.56 -3.16 28.33
N SER A 236 -20.76 -2.46 27.24
CA SER A 236 -19.71 -1.85 26.42
C SER A 236 -20.15 -0.45 25.94
N GLY A 237 -19.19 0.35 25.47
CA GLY A 237 -19.45 1.68 24.95
C GLY A 237 -19.63 2.75 26.03
N PRO A 238 -20.30 3.88 25.70
CA PRO A 238 -20.41 5.04 26.59
C PRO A 238 -21.00 4.70 27.97
N LEU A 239 -22.02 3.86 28.02
CA LEU A 239 -22.65 3.43 29.28
C LEU A 239 -21.69 2.67 30.20
N ALA A 240 -20.78 1.85 29.64
CA ALA A 240 -19.75 1.17 30.41
C ALA A 240 -18.73 2.14 31.01
N ALA A 241 -18.52 3.29 30.35
CA ALA A 241 -17.66 4.37 30.83
C ALA A 241 -18.37 5.34 31.78
N GLY A 242 -19.62 5.06 32.16
CA GLY A 242 -20.41 5.88 33.07
C GLY A 242 -21.02 7.15 32.41
N GLN A 243 -21.06 7.21 31.09
CA GLN A 243 -21.74 8.31 30.38
C GLN A 243 -23.25 8.05 30.34
N GLU A 244 -24.03 9.11 30.48
CA GLU A 244 -25.47 9.02 30.32
C GLU A 244 -25.86 8.96 28.84
N CYS A 245 -26.61 7.93 28.44
CA CYS A 245 -27.14 7.77 27.09
C CYS A 245 -28.64 7.42 27.17
N LYS A 246 -29.40 7.86 26.14
CA LYS A 246 -30.78 7.36 25.97
C LYS A 246 -30.76 5.85 25.81
N LYS A 247 -31.80 5.21 26.34
CA LYS A 247 -32.07 3.79 26.10
C LYS A 247 -32.92 3.63 24.84
N LEU A 248 -32.84 2.48 24.20
CA LEU A 248 -33.60 2.20 22.98
C LEU A 248 -35.12 2.40 23.19
N GLN A 249 -35.66 2.00 24.33
CA GLN A 249 -37.07 2.18 24.65
C GLN A 249 -37.53 3.65 24.75
N ASP A 250 -36.60 4.58 24.92
CA ASP A 250 -36.88 6.02 25.06
C ASP A 250 -36.67 6.78 23.72
N ILE A 251 -36.30 6.05 22.65
CA ILE A 251 -36.15 6.57 21.29
C ILE A 251 -37.52 6.62 20.63
N ILE A 252 -37.91 7.79 20.13
CA ILE A 252 -39.24 8.00 19.56
C ILE A 252 -39.23 8.35 18.05
N CYS A 253 -38.06 8.64 17.46
CA CYS A 253 -37.90 8.93 16.05
C CYS A 253 -36.53 8.49 15.54
N TYR A 254 -36.40 8.45 14.22
CA TYR A 254 -35.17 8.03 13.53
C TYR A 254 -33.97 8.92 13.87
N GLU A 255 -34.18 10.23 13.92
CA GLU A 255 -33.15 11.21 14.21
C GLU A 255 -32.53 11.00 15.60
N GLU A 256 -33.33 10.58 16.57
CA GLU A 256 -32.82 10.25 17.90
C GLU A 256 -31.98 8.98 17.92
N LEU A 257 -32.33 7.98 17.11
CA LEU A 257 -31.52 6.77 16.91
C LEU A 257 -30.18 7.12 16.24
N GLU A 258 -30.23 7.97 15.22
CA GLU A 258 -29.02 8.44 14.52
C GLU A 258 -28.08 9.21 15.47
N GLU A 259 -28.60 10.08 16.33
CA GLU A 259 -27.79 10.82 17.32
C GLU A 259 -27.22 9.88 18.40
N LEU A 260 -27.98 8.88 18.83
CA LEU A 260 -27.47 7.87 19.75
C LEU A 260 -26.35 7.04 19.11
N LEU A 261 -26.52 6.62 17.86
CA LEU A 261 -25.47 5.92 17.09
C LEU A 261 -24.22 6.78 16.94
N LYS A 262 -24.35 8.07 16.61
CA LYS A 262 -23.23 9.02 16.55
C LYS A 262 -22.47 9.10 17.87
N THR A 263 -23.21 9.13 18.98
CA THR A 263 -22.61 9.15 20.34
C THR A 263 -21.72 7.90 20.56
N TYR A 264 -22.21 6.71 20.21
CA TYR A 264 -21.45 5.49 20.35
C TYR A 264 -20.26 5.44 19.37
N LEU A 265 -20.44 5.85 18.11
CA LEU A 265 -19.35 5.92 17.13
C LEU A 265 -18.25 6.89 17.58
N THR A 266 -18.62 8.08 18.05
CA THR A 266 -17.66 9.07 18.56
C THR A 266 -16.85 8.47 19.71
N PHE A 267 -17.51 7.84 20.67
CA PHE A 267 -16.84 7.18 21.80
C PHE A 267 -15.79 6.16 21.34
N PHE A 268 -16.14 5.27 20.41
CA PHE A 268 -15.19 4.25 19.94
C PHE A 268 -14.08 4.83 19.06
N ILE A 269 -14.35 5.90 18.29
CA ILE A 269 -13.34 6.61 17.50
C ILE A 269 -12.33 7.31 18.43
N GLU A 270 -12.79 7.94 19.52
CA GLU A 270 -11.91 8.55 20.52
C GLU A 270 -11.02 7.51 21.22
N ILE A 271 -11.56 6.33 21.53
CA ILE A 271 -10.76 5.22 22.07
C ILE A 271 -9.73 4.74 21.05
N ALA A 272 -10.10 4.58 19.78
CA ALA A 272 -9.19 4.19 18.72
C ALA A 272 -8.05 5.19 18.58
N GLY A 273 -8.35 6.49 18.55
CA GLY A 273 -7.34 7.56 18.52
C GLY A 273 -6.41 7.53 19.73
N GLY A 274 -6.95 7.40 20.93
CA GLY A 274 -6.13 7.28 22.15
C GLY A 274 -5.24 6.03 22.17
N PHE A 275 -5.72 4.92 21.58
CA PHE A 275 -4.92 3.71 21.41
C PHE A 275 -3.77 3.94 20.42
N GLU A 276 -4.02 4.61 19.29
CA GLU A 276 -2.98 4.95 18.32
C GLU A 276 -1.91 5.88 18.93
N GLU A 277 -2.30 6.90 19.71
CA GLU A 277 -1.37 7.74 20.46
C GLU A 277 -0.48 6.92 21.39
N LEU A 278 -1.06 5.94 22.11
CA LEU A 278 -0.32 5.04 22.98
C LEU A 278 0.67 4.19 22.19
N VAL A 279 0.28 3.65 21.03
CA VAL A 279 1.17 2.86 20.16
C VAL A 279 2.34 3.72 19.68
N TYR A 280 2.10 4.96 19.24
CA TYR A 280 3.17 5.89 18.88
C TYR A 280 4.13 6.16 20.03
N ASP A 281 3.61 6.36 21.25
CA ASP A 281 4.46 6.64 22.42
C ASP A 281 5.32 5.43 22.81
N VAL A 282 4.79 4.22 22.71
CA VAL A 282 5.52 2.98 23.02
C VAL A 282 6.49 2.62 21.91
N ASP A 283 6.02 2.50 20.67
CA ASP A 283 6.83 2.07 19.53
C ASP A 283 7.91 3.10 19.19
N GLY A 284 7.62 4.38 19.33
CA GLY A 284 8.59 5.45 19.13
C GLY A 284 9.77 5.39 20.11
N LYS A 285 9.61 4.76 21.27
CA LYS A 285 10.66 4.60 22.29
C LYS A 285 11.35 3.25 22.22
N GLU A 286 10.60 2.19 21.94
CA GLU A 286 11.04 0.81 22.08
C GLU A 286 11.36 0.13 20.73
N ALA A 287 10.80 0.63 19.61
CA ALA A 287 10.90 0.01 18.29
C ALA A 287 11.09 1.06 17.18
N GLU A 288 12.29 1.67 17.11
CA GLU A 288 12.55 2.79 16.19
C GLU A 288 12.61 2.41 14.70
N PHE A 289 12.61 1.13 14.33
CA PHE A 289 12.67 0.67 12.94
C PHE A 289 13.73 1.39 12.10
N LEU A 290 14.98 1.41 12.57
CA LEU A 290 16.06 2.22 12.01
C LEU A 290 16.27 2.01 10.52
N GLN A 291 16.17 0.78 10.03
CA GLN A 291 16.32 0.45 8.61
C GLN A 291 15.28 1.18 7.75
N PHE A 292 14.01 1.19 8.18
CA PHE A 292 12.95 1.91 7.49
C PHE A 292 13.11 3.42 7.62
N SER A 293 13.47 3.88 8.82
CA SER A 293 13.68 5.30 9.10
C SER A 293 14.74 5.92 8.20
N CYS A 294 15.82 5.19 7.89
CA CYS A 294 16.86 5.67 6.97
C CYS A 294 16.38 5.89 5.52
N LEU A 295 15.26 5.30 5.13
CA LEU A 295 14.68 5.39 3.79
C LEU A 295 13.55 6.43 3.68
N GLN A 296 13.27 7.15 4.76
CA GLN A 296 12.21 8.16 4.79
C GLN A 296 12.80 9.58 4.66
N ASP A 297 12.08 10.45 3.98
CA ASP A 297 12.57 11.78 3.57
C ASP A 297 13.16 12.63 4.70
N ASP A 298 12.49 12.66 5.84
CA ASP A 298 12.82 13.60 6.92
C ASP A 298 13.51 12.97 8.12
N CYS A 299 13.46 11.64 8.27
CA CYS A 299 13.95 10.95 9.45
C CYS A 299 15.46 11.18 9.69
N MET A 300 16.28 11.05 8.64
CA MET A 300 17.72 11.30 8.72
C MET A 300 18.04 12.75 9.05
N THR A 301 17.36 13.70 8.40
CA THR A 301 17.55 15.14 8.64
C THR A 301 17.16 15.55 10.06
N ARG A 302 16.08 14.94 10.58
CA ARG A 302 15.60 15.21 11.94
C ARG A 302 16.36 14.42 13.00
N GLY A 303 17.12 13.38 12.62
CA GLY A 303 17.81 12.48 13.54
C GLY A 303 16.84 11.74 14.48
N ARG A 304 15.68 11.33 13.96
CA ARG A 304 14.61 10.66 14.70
C ARG A 304 14.05 9.48 13.92
N GLY A 305 13.69 8.43 14.66
CA GLY A 305 12.98 7.29 14.11
C GLY A 305 11.61 7.67 13.56
N MET A 306 11.10 6.91 12.60
CA MET A 306 9.86 7.22 11.88
C MET A 306 8.65 7.37 12.80
N LEU A 307 8.53 6.56 13.86
CA LEU A 307 7.44 6.64 14.85
C LEU A 307 7.75 7.62 16.01
N ASN A 308 8.93 8.22 16.03
CA ASN A 308 9.37 9.18 17.05
C ASN A 308 9.54 10.61 16.50
N GLY A 309 8.61 11.04 15.64
CA GLY A 309 8.63 12.37 15.04
C GLY A 309 9.62 12.52 13.88
N GLY A 310 10.10 11.42 13.30
CA GLY A 310 10.94 11.42 12.10
C GLY A 310 10.17 11.77 10.85
N TYR A 311 8.95 11.30 10.69
CA TYR A 311 8.09 11.62 9.56
C TYR A 311 7.68 13.09 9.51
N ARG A 312 7.43 13.59 8.30
CA ARG A 312 6.89 14.95 8.07
C ARG A 312 5.47 15.06 8.53
N TYR A 313 4.66 14.07 8.20
CA TYR A 313 3.25 13.99 8.54
C TYR A 313 3.02 12.76 9.40
N LEU A 314 2.27 12.93 10.47
CA LEU A 314 1.84 11.81 11.28
C LEU A 314 0.79 11.03 10.48
N GLY A 315 0.90 9.72 10.49
CA GLY A 315 -0.06 8.80 9.90
C GLY A 315 -0.82 8.04 10.98
N GLY A 316 -1.56 7.07 10.56
CA GLY A 316 -2.42 6.22 11.37
C GLY A 316 -3.70 5.95 10.59
N THR A 317 -4.34 4.84 10.84
CA THR A 317 -5.52 4.44 10.08
C THR A 317 -6.57 3.86 11.00
N VAL A 318 -7.77 4.40 10.93
CA VAL A 318 -8.96 3.79 11.54
C VAL A 318 -9.82 3.22 10.41
N GLU A 319 -9.76 1.90 10.25
CA GLU A 319 -10.57 1.19 9.27
C GLU A 319 -11.97 0.93 9.80
N THR A 320 -12.98 1.11 8.96
CA THR A 320 -14.36 0.81 9.31
C THR A 320 -14.88 -0.40 8.56
N TYR A 321 -15.37 -1.38 9.29
CA TYR A 321 -15.98 -2.60 8.76
C TYR A 321 -17.50 -2.60 9.00
N GLY A 322 -18.26 -3.17 8.05
CA GLY A 322 -19.70 -3.30 8.17
C GLY A 322 -20.48 -2.04 7.80
N ASN A 323 -19.88 -1.12 7.04
CA ASN A 323 -20.54 0.14 6.60
C ASN A 323 -21.82 -0.12 5.80
N ILE A 324 -21.80 -1.08 4.85
CA ILE A 324 -22.97 -1.42 4.05
C ILE A 324 -24.06 -2.04 4.93
N THR A 325 -23.68 -2.98 5.80
CA THR A 325 -24.61 -3.60 6.76
C THR A 325 -25.23 -2.56 7.68
N LEU A 326 -24.44 -1.59 8.17
CA LEU A 326 -24.93 -0.48 8.97
C LEU A 326 -25.95 0.35 8.20
N SER A 327 -25.59 0.76 6.96
CA SER A 327 -26.47 1.58 6.10
C SER A 327 -27.80 0.88 5.83
N ASP A 328 -27.75 -0.38 5.37
CA ASP A 328 -28.94 -1.17 5.06
C ASP A 328 -29.81 -1.44 6.30
N SER A 329 -29.21 -1.45 7.51
CA SER A 329 -29.94 -1.65 8.77
C SER A 329 -30.59 -0.37 9.30
N MET A 330 -30.14 0.77 8.80
CA MET A 330 -30.68 2.09 9.18
C MET A 330 -31.74 2.59 8.19
N GLU A 331 -31.94 1.93 7.03
CA GLU A 331 -33.05 2.19 6.12
C GLU A 331 -34.36 1.58 6.67
#